data_c5e0b209a1963a4d0818229c86cd5c9d
#
_entry.id   c5e0b209a1963a4d0818229c86cd5c9d
#
_cell.length_a   1.000
_cell.length_b   1.000
_cell.length_c   1.000
_cell.angle_alpha   90.00
_cell.angle_beta   90.00
_cell.angle_gamma   90.00
#
_symmetry.space_group_name_H-M   'P 1'
#
loop_
_entity.id
_entity.type
_entity.pdbx_description
1 polymer ?
#
loop_
_entity_poly.entity_id
_entity_poly.type
_entity_poly.pdbx_seq_one_letter_code
_entity_poly.pdbx_strand_id
1 'polypeptide(L)'
;MNDSGSSRALADLVARIGDAAFADQLMLVLHHLCAADMCSGFVISGGKARALFAVSMDPKRSAFARIATLRYARKYWKRDTAAAATLGRAHRSAQTTRRPSSVIRDLDYRVECYAEGDVIERISVCKAGDIQIIANAYRQRASGPFSQQHIERFEAASPIVIAAIDKHLRLTRLSRGVAAMPGADAIAARLRGIESTGLSMP
;
A
#
# COMPACT_ATOMS: atom_id res chain seq x y z
N MET A 1 -2.10 -25.71 -7.53
CA MET A 1 -2.89 -25.09 -6.43
C MET A 1 -3.14 -23.64 -6.77
N ASN A 2 -4.37 -23.32 -6.96
CA ASN A 2 -5.09 -22.19 -7.56
C ASN A 2 -4.36 -20.84 -7.82
N ASP A 3 -3.76 -20.74 -8.99
CA ASP A 3 -3.30 -19.49 -9.62
C ASP A 3 -4.49 -18.57 -10.00
N SER A 4 -5.66 -19.16 -10.23
CA SER A 4 -6.90 -18.45 -10.60
C SER A 4 -7.41 -17.50 -9.51
N GLY A 5 -7.25 -17.84 -8.22
CA GLY A 5 -7.67 -16.97 -7.10
C GLY A 5 -6.80 -15.75 -6.97
N SER A 6 -5.49 -15.88 -7.12
CA SER A 6 -4.54 -14.76 -7.08
C SER A 6 -4.75 -13.80 -8.25
N SER A 7 -4.96 -14.33 -9.44
CA SER A 7 -5.22 -13.52 -10.64
C SER A 7 -6.52 -12.73 -10.52
N ARG A 8 -7.58 -13.34 -9.98
CA ARG A 8 -8.86 -12.65 -9.74
C ARG A 8 -8.71 -11.53 -8.70
N ALA A 9 -8.06 -11.81 -7.58
CA ALA A 9 -7.82 -10.82 -6.54
C ALA A 9 -7.02 -9.60 -7.06
N LEU A 10 -6.03 -9.84 -7.92
CA LEU A 10 -5.27 -8.75 -8.56
C LEU A 10 -6.11 -7.97 -9.57
N ALA A 11 -6.98 -8.64 -10.34
CA ALA A 11 -7.92 -7.96 -11.26
C ALA A 11 -8.89 -7.06 -10.48
N ASP A 12 -9.43 -7.54 -9.36
CA ASP A 12 -10.31 -6.76 -8.48
C ASP A 12 -9.58 -5.54 -7.90
N LEU A 13 -8.28 -5.66 -7.55
CA LEU A 13 -7.47 -4.52 -7.12
C LEU A 13 -7.32 -3.47 -8.23
N VAL A 14 -7.04 -3.91 -9.46
CA VAL A 14 -6.91 -3.02 -10.61
C VAL A 14 -8.21 -2.27 -10.87
N ALA A 15 -9.35 -2.93 -10.75
CA ALA A 15 -10.69 -2.33 -10.91
C ALA A 15 -10.99 -1.25 -9.85
N ARG A 16 -10.31 -1.25 -8.70
CA ARG A 16 -10.46 -0.25 -7.63
C ARG A 16 -9.45 0.90 -7.70
N ILE A 17 -8.63 0.97 -8.73
CA ILE A 17 -7.68 2.08 -8.89
C ILE A 17 -8.45 3.40 -9.05
N GLY A 18 -8.16 4.37 -8.17
CA GLY A 18 -8.86 5.66 -8.08
C GLY A 18 -10.02 5.68 -7.09
N ASP A 19 -10.50 4.52 -6.64
CA ASP A 19 -11.62 4.36 -5.71
C ASP A 19 -11.17 4.55 -4.25
N ALA A 20 -12.06 5.03 -3.38
CA ALA A 20 -11.83 5.13 -1.94
C ALA A 20 -11.62 3.76 -1.27
N ALA A 21 -12.21 2.70 -1.79
CA ALA A 21 -12.07 1.32 -1.30
C ALA A 21 -10.77 0.63 -1.73
N PHE A 22 -9.87 1.31 -2.47
CA PHE A 22 -8.63 0.73 -2.97
C PHE A 22 -7.75 0.12 -1.87
N ALA A 23 -7.63 0.80 -0.73
CA ALA A 23 -6.79 0.34 0.37
C ALA A 23 -7.34 -0.94 1.02
N ASP A 24 -8.65 -1.05 1.18
CA ASP A 24 -9.31 -2.25 1.72
C ASP A 24 -9.18 -3.43 0.74
N GLN A 25 -9.36 -3.18 -0.56
CA GLN A 25 -9.15 -4.21 -1.58
C GLN A 25 -7.68 -4.67 -1.62
N LEU A 26 -6.72 -3.74 -1.49
CA LEU A 26 -5.31 -4.10 -1.40
C LEU A 26 -5.02 -4.98 -0.18
N MET A 27 -5.65 -4.71 0.97
CA MET A 27 -5.51 -5.56 2.15
C MET A 27 -6.01 -6.99 1.87
N LEU A 28 -7.17 -7.14 1.24
CA LEU A 28 -7.71 -8.45 0.86
C LEU A 28 -6.78 -9.20 -0.10
N VAL A 29 -6.21 -8.50 -1.08
CA VAL A 29 -5.22 -9.09 -2.00
C VAL A 29 -3.98 -9.58 -1.25
N LEU A 30 -3.41 -8.75 -0.38
CA LEU A 30 -2.23 -9.12 0.40
C LEU A 30 -2.51 -10.27 1.38
N HIS A 31 -3.72 -10.29 1.97
CA HIS A 31 -4.16 -11.42 2.79
C HIS A 31 -4.23 -12.71 1.96
N HIS A 32 -4.81 -12.65 0.76
CA HIS A 32 -4.91 -13.81 -0.15
C HIS A 32 -3.52 -14.30 -0.63
N LEU A 33 -2.63 -13.38 -1.00
CA LEU A 33 -1.30 -13.71 -1.52
C LEU A 33 -0.37 -14.27 -0.45
N CYS A 34 -0.30 -13.63 0.70
CA CYS A 34 0.70 -13.93 1.72
C CYS A 34 0.14 -14.01 3.14
N ALA A 35 -1.18 -14.16 3.29
CA ALA A 35 -1.84 -14.22 4.59
C ALA A 35 -1.49 -13.04 5.51
N ALA A 36 -1.31 -11.84 4.95
CA ALA A 36 -1.04 -10.64 5.72
C ALA A 36 -2.17 -10.32 6.69
N ASP A 37 -1.85 -9.91 7.91
CA ASP A 37 -2.83 -9.49 8.92
C ASP A 37 -3.10 -7.98 8.86
N MET A 38 -2.10 -7.21 8.39
CA MET A 38 -2.17 -5.76 8.23
C MET A 38 -1.36 -5.33 7.02
N CYS A 39 -1.68 -4.16 6.47
CA CYS A 39 -0.86 -3.51 5.46
C CYS A 39 -0.73 -2.01 5.72
N SER A 40 0.33 -1.43 5.17
CA SER A 40 0.53 0.03 5.13
C SER A 40 1.24 0.46 3.86
N GLY A 41 1.04 1.71 3.46
CA GLY A 41 1.72 2.29 2.33
C GLY A 41 2.25 3.68 2.62
N PHE A 42 3.38 4.00 1.99
CA PHE A 42 4.06 5.28 2.13
C PHE A 42 4.52 5.83 0.78
N VAL A 43 4.48 7.13 0.69
CA VAL A 43 5.18 7.86 -0.37
C VAL A 43 6.26 8.74 0.26
N ILE A 44 7.45 8.74 -0.37
CA ILE A 44 8.56 9.61 0.03
C ILE A 44 8.83 10.54 -1.15
N SER A 45 8.80 11.84 -0.90
CA SER A 45 9.04 12.89 -1.87
C SER A 45 9.52 14.15 -1.16
N GLY A 46 10.50 14.86 -1.74
CA GLY A 46 11.05 16.09 -1.16
C GLY A 46 11.61 15.90 0.26
N GLY A 47 12.22 14.73 0.54
CA GLY A 47 12.80 14.44 1.86
C GLY A 47 11.77 14.24 2.99
N LYS A 48 10.51 13.98 2.66
CA LYS A 48 9.42 13.74 3.62
C LYS A 48 8.69 12.44 3.28
N ALA A 49 8.41 11.63 4.29
CA ALA A 49 7.53 10.48 4.16
C ALA A 49 6.09 10.87 4.53
N ARG A 50 5.14 10.35 3.78
CA ARG A 50 3.71 10.49 4.03
C ARG A 50 3.03 9.13 3.99
N ALA A 51 2.21 8.84 4.99
CA ALA A 51 1.35 7.67 5.00
C ALA A 51 0.28 7.79 3.90
N LEU A 52 0.03 6.71 3.20
CA LEU A 52 -0.98 6.59 2.16
C LEU A 52 -2.22 5.86 2.66
N PHE A 53 -2.00 4.72 3.27
CA PHE A 53 -3.03 3.86 3.84
C PHE A 53 -2.46 3.04 5.00
N ALA A 54 -3.36 2.57 5.85
CA ALA A 54 -3.10 1.58 6.89
C ALA A 54 -4.38 0.81 7.15
N VAL A 55 -4.37 -0.49 6.89
CA VAL A 55 -5.54 -1.36 6.99
C VAL A 55 -5.17 -2.63 7.76
N SER A 56 -6.10 -3.13 8.56
CA SER A 56 -5.98 -4.39 9.30
C SER A 56 -7.15 -5.30 8.97
N MET A 57 -6.91 -6.59 8.85
CA MET A 57 -7.96 -7.62 8.76
C MET A 57 -8.78 -7.72 10.06
N ASP A 58 -8.16 -7.49 11.22
CA ASP A 58 -8.86 -7.39 12.50
C ASP A 58 -9.26 -5.93 12.77
N PRO A 59 -10.56 -5.59 12.84
CA PRO A 59 -11.02 -4.24 13.16
C PRO A 59 -10.48 -3.71 14.50
N LYS A 60 -10.24 -4.58 15.49
CA LYS A 60 -9.68 -4.21 16.79
C LYS A 60 -8.25 -3.67 16.70
N ARG A 61 -7.53 -4.03 15.64
CA ARG A 61 -6.15 -3.58 15.37
C ARG A 61 -6.06 -2.37 14.42
N SER A 62 -7.19 -1.90 13.88
CA SER A 62 -7.21 -0.78 12.91
C SER A 62 -6.64 0.52 13.49
N ALA A 63 -6.88 0.80 14.78
CA ALA A 63 -6.32 1.98 15.46
C ALA A 63 -4.79 1.88 15.54
N PHE A 64 -4.26 0.72 15.96
CA PHE A 64 -2.81 0.47 15.99
C PHE A 64 -2.20 0.62 14.61
N ALA A 65 -2.75 -0.03 13.58
CA ALA A 65 -2.24 0.04 12.22
C ALA A 65 -2.07 1.49 11.75
N ARG A 66 -3.06 2.35 12.00
CA ARG A 66 -3.00 3.78 11.64
C ARG A 66 -1.97 4.54 12.45
N ILE A 67 -1.94 4.36 13.78
CA ILE A 67 -1.00 5.07 14.66
C ILE A 67 0.44 4.69 14.33
N ALA A 68 0.75 3.39 14.21
CA ALA A 68 2.08 2.90 13.86
C ALA A 68 2.55 3.42 12.49
N THR A 69 1.63 3.46 11.51
CA THR A 69 1.92 4.01 10.18
C THR A 69 2.26 5.51 10.24
N LEU A 70 1.53 6.30 11.02
CA LEU A 70 1.81 7.72 11.19
C LEU A 70 3.12 7.97 11.96
N ARG A 71 3.39 7.18 13.02
CA ARG A 71 4.66 7.23 13.77
C ARG A 71 5.83 6.92 12.85
N TYR A 72 5.72 5.86 12.03
CA TYR A 72 6.75 5.53 11.06
C TYR A 72 7.02 6.69 10.10
N ALA A 73 5.99 7.26 9.47
CA ALA A 73 6.13 8.36 8.52
C ALA A 73 6.75 9.63 9.15
N ARG A 74 6.48 9.91 10.41
CA ARG A 74 6.99 11.10 11.12
C ARG A 74 8.39 10.91 11.72
N LYS A 75 8.66 9.72 12.29
CA LYS A 75 9.79 9.52 13.21
C LYS A 75 10.82 8.50 12.68
N TYR A 76 10.37 7.38 12.06
CA TYR A 76 11.22 6.22 11.85
C TYR A 76 11.69 5.97 10.42
N TRP A 77 11.05 6.53 9.43
CA TRP A 77 11.38 6.23 8.02
C TRP A 77 12.85 6.51 7.64
N LYS A 78 13.46 7.56 8.21
CA LYS A 78 14.89 7.87 8.00
C LYS A 78 15.83 6.91 8.73
N ARG A 79 15.33 6.25 9.77
CA ARG A 79 16.06 5.31 10.63
C ARG A 79 15.89 3.86 10.15
N ASP A 80 15.00 3.58 9.20
CA ASP A 80 14.79 2.26 8.61
C ASP A 80 15.81 2.00 7.50
N THR A 81 17.01 1.57 7.91
CA THR A 81 18.12 1.27 7.00
C THR A 81 17.80 0.20 5.97
N ALA A 82 16.90 -0.76 6.30
CA ALA A 82 16.49 -1.79 5.34
C ALA A 82 15.61 -1.21 4.22
N ALA A 83 14.66 -0.33 4.55
CA ALA A 83 13.86 0.36 3.55
C ALA A 83 14.73 1.26 2.67
N ALA A 84 15.67 2.01 3.27
CA ALA A 84 16.61 2.87 2.55
C ALA A 84 17.48 2.06 1.57
N ALA A 85 18.06 0.93 2.02
CA ALA A 85 18.87 0.05 1.17
C ALA A 85 18.05 -0.58 0.03
N THR A 86 16.78 -0.94 0.29
CA THR A 86 15.89 -1.49 -0.73
C THR A 86 15.50 -0.44 -1.76
N LEU A 87 15.17 0.77 -1.34
CA LEU A 87 14.92 1.90 -2.24
C LEU A 87 16.13 2.23 -3.11
N GLY A 88 17.34 2.17 -2.56
CA GLY A 88 18.58 2.36 -3.33
C GLY A 88 18.74 1.37 -4.49
N ARG A 89 18.21 0.15 -4.37
CA ARG A 89 18.22 -0.87 -5.43
C ARG A 89 17.01 -0.80 -6.38
N ALA A 90 15.95 -0.11 -5.98
CA ALA A 90 14.65 -0.11 -6.67
C ALA A 90 14.55 0.85 -7.88
N HIS A 91 15.67 1.37 -8.39
CA HIS A 91 15.67 2.36 -9.48
C HIS A 91 15.13 1.81 -10.83
N ARG A 92 15.31 0.52 -11.10
CA ARG A 92 14.92 -0.08 -12.40
C ARG A 92 13.70 -1.00 -12.30
N SER A 93 13.44 -1.56 -11.12
CA SER A 93 12.34 -2.50 -10.90
C SER A 93 11.88 -2.44 -9.45
N ALA A 94 10.67 -2.91 -9.18
CA ALA A 94 10.20 -3.14 -7.82
C ALA A 94 11.16 -4.09 -7.08
N GLN A 95 11.49 -3.76 -5.83
CA GLN A 95 12.35 -4.60 -4.99
C GLN A 95 11.59 -5.00 -3.73
N THR A 96 11.75 -6.25 -3.34
CA THR A 96 11.15 -6.78 -2.11
C THR A 96 12.18 -6.92 -1.02
N THR A 97 11.72 -6.88 0.23
CA THR A 97 12.55 -7.18 1.40
C THR A 97 11.70 -7.78 2.51
N ARG A 98 12.28 -8.72 3.25
CA ARG A 98 11.70 -9.34 4.43
C ARG A 98 12.41 -8.84 5.68
N ARG A 99 11.67 -8.56 6.76
CA ARG A 99 12.24 -8.07 8.01
C ARG A 99 11.50 -8.61 9.23
N PRO A 100 12.05 -9.59 9.94
CA PRO A 100 11.58 -9.95 11.27
C PRO A 100 11.73 -8.77 12.24
N SER A 101 10.78 -8.60 13.17
CA SER A 101 10.86 -7.51 14.16
C SER A 101 12.05 -7.67 15.12
N SER A 102 12.51 -8.91 15.35
CA SER A 102 13.64 -9.22 16.22
C SER A 102 14.97 -8.63 15.75
N VAL A 103 15.15 -8.38 14.43
CA VAL A 103 16.38 -7.79 13.90
C VAL A 103 16.39 -6.27 13.91
N ILE A 104 15.30 -5.62 14.34
CA ILE A 104 15.21 -4.17 14.47
C ILE A 104 15.95 -3.74 15.74
N ARG A 105 17.11 -3.08 15.56
CA ARG A 105 17.95 -2.64 16.67
C ARG A 105 17.41 -1.40 17.39
N ASP A 106 16.72 -0.52 16.65
CA ASP A 106 16.07 0.66 17.20
C ASP A 106 14.90 0.24 18.08
N LEU A 107 15.07 0.34 19.40
CA LEU A 107 14.10 -0.17 20.37
C LEU A 107 12.76 0.57 20.29
N ASP A 108 12.79 1.89 20.20
CA ASP A 108 11.57 2.71 20.10
C ASP A 108 10.78 2.34 18.84
N TYR A 109 11.47 2.22 17.70
CA TYR A 109 10.85 1.80 16.45
C TYR A 109 10.23 0.42 16.55
N ARG A 110 10.95 -0.52 17.17
CA ARG A 110 10.45 -1.89 17.38
C ARG A 110 9.25 -1.92 18.31
N VAL A 111 9.24 -1.14 19.38
CA VAL A 111 8.11 -1.08 20.31
C VAL A 111 6.90 -0.41 19.65
N GLU A 112 7.07 0.83 19.21
CA GLU A 112 5.96 1.68 18.77
C GLU A 112 5.31 1.22 17.44
N CYS A 113 6.06 0.54 16.57
CA CYS A 113 5.57 0.13 15.25
C CYS A 113 5.37 -1.38 15.10
N TYR A 114 5.82 -2.19 16.07
CA TYR A 114 5.68 -3.64 16.00
C TYR A 114 5.11 -4.25 17.29
N ALA A 115 5.78 -4.09 18.44
CA ALA A 115 5.43 -4.83 19.65
C ALA A 115 4.03 -4.47 20.19
N GLU A 116 3.64 -3.20 20.18
CA GLU A 116 2.30 -2.76 20.59
C GLU A 116 1.17 -3.40 19.77
N GLY A 117 1.43 -3.87 18.57
CA GLY A 117 0.49 -4.54 17.68
C GLY A 117 0.73 -6.04 17.52
N ASP A 118 1.59 -6.64 18.32
CA ASP A 118 2.02 -8.05 18.20
C ASP A 118 2.59 -8.41 16.83
N VAL A 119 3.13 -7.43 16.09
CA VAL A 119 3.73 -7.64 14.78
C VAL A 119 5.10 -8.30 14.93
N ILE A 120 5.28 -9.44 14.31
CA ILE A 120 6.54 -10.19 14.37
C ILE A 120 7.36 -10.09 13.10
N GLU A 121 6.73 -9.78 11.97
CA GLU A 121 7.42 -9.75 10.68
C GLU A 121 6.74 -8.81 9.69
N ARG A 122 7.56 -8.23 8.81
CA ARG A 122 7.16 -7.41 7.68
C ARG A 122 7.80 -7.92 6.39
N ILE A 123 7.03 -7.97 5.31
CA ILE A 123 7.55 -7.98 3.95
C ILE A 123 7.15 -6.66 3.27
N SER A 124 8.03 -6.16 2.42
CA SER A 124 7.84 -4.85 1.78
C SER A 124 8.13 -4.95 0.30
N VAL A 125 7.40 -4.18 -0.51
CA VAL A 125 7.80 -3.86 -1.88
C VAL A 125 8.08 -2.37 -1.97
N CYS A 126 9.20 -2.03 -2.62
CA CYS A 126 9.69 -0.67 -2.80
C CYS A 126 9.83 -0.35 -4.29
N LYS A 127 9.47 0.88 -4.67
CA LYS A 127 9.72 1.46 -5.99
C LYS A 127 10.39 2.81 -5.81
N ALA A 128 11.49 3.03 -6.51
CA ALA A 128 12.14 4.33 -6.64
C ALA A 128 11.72 5.01 -7.95
N GLY A 129 11.90 6.33 -8.01
CA GLY A 129 11.55 7.20 -9.13
C GLY A 129 11.42 8.63 -8.61
N ASP A 130 10.71 9.49 -9.35
CA ASP A 130 10.40 10.89 -8.94
C ASP A 130 9.73 10.95 -7.58
N ILE A 131 8.93 9.93 -7.30
CA ILE A 131 8.41 9.60 -5.98
C ILE A 131 8.83 8.18 -5.63
N GLN A 132 9.20 7.97 -4.37
CA GLN A 132 9.47 6.64 -3.86
C GLN A 132 8.21 6.11 -3.18
N ILE A 133 7.88 4.85 -3.43
CA ILE A 133 6.72 4.17 -2.85
C ILE A 133 7.20 2.96 -2.07
N ILE A 134 6.65 2.79 -0.87
CA ILE A 134 6.85 1.60 -0.03
C ILE A 134 5.47 1.06 0.32
N ALA A 135 5.23 -0.21 0.04
CA ALA A 135 4.06 -0.93 0.53
C ALA A 135 4.50 -2.12 1.37
N ASN A 136 3.86 -2.29 2.51
CA ASN A 136 4.20 -3.27 3.51
C ASN A 136 3.02 -4.21 3.79
N ALA A 137 3.33 -5.48 3.99
CA ALA A 137 2.45 -6.47 4.56
C ALA A 137 3.06 -6.98 5.88
N TYR A 138 2.23 -7.22 6.89
CA TYR A 138 2.68 -7.57 8.24
C TYR A 138 2.03 -8.86 8.72
N ARG A 139 2.78 -9.63 9.52
CA ARG A 139 2.28 -10.80 10.26
C ARG A 139 2.32 -10.54 11.75
N GLN A 140 1.25 -10.95 12.42
CA GLN A 140 1.15 -10.93 13.87
C GLN A 140 1.62 -12.26 14.47
N ARG A 141 1.91 -12.24 15.77
CA ARG A 141 2.38 -13.42 16.51
C ARG A 141 1.41 -14.59 16.42
N ALA A 142 0.11 -14.34 16.53
CA ALA A 142 -0.93 -15.36 16.46
C ALA A 142 -0.94 -16.10 15.11
N SER A 143 -0.58 -15.39 14.03
CA SER A 143 -0.57 -15.94 12.66
C SER A 143 0.75 -16.60 12.28
N GLY A 144 1.80 -16.43 13.11
CA GLY A 144 3.16 -16.90 12.81
C GLY A 144 3.84 -16.11 11.67
N PRO A 145 5.11 -16.42 11.36
CA PRO A 145 5.87 -15.72 10.32
C PRO A 145 5.36 -16.05 8.91
N PHE A 146 5.79 -15.27 7.92
CA PHE A 146 5.56 -15.59 6.52
C PHE A 146 6.27 -16.90 6.16
N SER A 147 5.54 -17.84 5.54
CA SER A 147 6.14 -19.03 4.95
C SER A 147 6.91 -18.67 3.67
N GLN A 148 7.77 -19.56 3.21
CA GLN A 148 8.49 -19.38 1.95
C GLN A 148 7.50 -19.19 0.77
N GLN A 149 6.41 -19.95 0.74
CA GLN A 149 5.36 -19.81 -0.27
C GLN A 149 4.65 -18.44 -0.23
N HIS A 150 4.44 -17.88 0.98
CA HIS A 150 3.90 -16.52 1.14
C HIS A 150 4.83 -15.47 0.51
N ILE A 151 6.14 -15.61 0.73
CA ILE A 151 7.15 -14.72 0.20
C ILE A 151 7.19 -14.78 -1.32
N GLU A 152 7.26 -15.98 -1.90
CA GLU A 152 7.29 -16.20 -3.34
C GLU A 152 6.06 -15.62 -4.05
N ARG A 153 4.85 -15.83 -3.50
CA ARG A 153 3.63 -15.24 -4.05
C ARG A 153 3.61 -13.72 -3.97
N PHE A 154 4.05 -13.17 -2.84
CA PHE A 154 4.18 -11.73 -2.69
C PHE A 154 5.18 -11.14 -3.69
N GLU A 155 6.34 -11.76 -3.85
CA GLU A 155 7.37 -11.33 -4.80
C GLU A 155 6.87 -11.39 -6.25
N ALA A 156 6.22 -12.46 -6.63
CA ALA A 156 5.65 -12.61 -7.97
C ALA A 156 4.58 -11.55 -8.27
N ALA A 157 3.75 -11.17 -7.30
CA ALA A 157 2.70 -10.17 -7.44
C ALA A 157 3.18 -8.72 -7.26
N SER A 158 4.35 -8.51 -6.64
CA SER A 158 4.83 -7.20 -6.22
C SER A 158 4.94 -6.15 -7.35
N PRO A 159 5.30 -6.49 -8.62
CA PRO A 159 5.29 -5.53 -9.71
C PRO A 159 3.89 -4.97 -10.01
N ILE A 160 2.86 -5.83 -9.96
CA ILE A 160 1.46 -5.42 -10.19
C ILE A 160 0.95 -4.60 -9.01
N VAL A 161 1.20 -5.05 -7.79
CA VAL A 161 0.80 -4.35 -6.56
C VAL A 161 1.36 -2.93 -6.53
N ILE A 162 2.66 -2.77 -6.77
CA ILE A 162 3.29 -1.43 -6.72
C ILE A 162 2.84 -0.53 -7.89
N ALA A 163 2.59 -1.11 -9.06
CA ALA A 163 2.07 -0.37 -10.22
C ALA A 163 0.63 0.13 -9.96
N ALA A 164 -0.22 -0.70 -9.33
CA ALA A 164 -1.57 -0.32 -8.94
C ALA A 164 -1.56 0.83 -7.93
N ILE A 165 -0.69 0.76 -6.92
CA ILE A 165 -0.51 1.85 -5.93
C ILE A 165 -0.04 3.14 -6.60
N ASP A 166 0.97 3.08 -7.47
CA ASP A 166 1.47 4.26 -8.19
C ASP A 166 0.37 4.89 -9.06
N LYS A 167 -0.38 4.07 -9.80
CA LYS A 167 -1.48 4.55 -10.63
C LYS A 167 -2.60 5.17 -9.78
N HIS A 168 -3.00 4.51 -8.68
CA HIS A 168 -3.99 5.03 -7.73
C HIS A 168 -3.58 6.40 -7.19
N LEU A 169 -2.32 6.56 -6.79
CA LEU A 169 -1.77 7.83 -6.32
C LEU A 169 -1.86 8.94 -7.36
N ARG A 170 -1.51 8.64 -8.60
CA ARG A 170 -1.54 9.62 -9.70
C ARG A 170 -2.97 10.08 -9.97
N LEU A 171 -3.93 9.16 -10.05
CA LEU A 171 -5.34 9.48 -10.29
C LEU A 171 -5.94 10.29 -9.15
N THR A 172 -5.72 9.90 -7.89
CA THR A 172 -6.26 10.63 -6.74
C THR A 172 -5.64 12.02 -6.55
N ARG A 173 -4.38 12.22 -6.95
CA ARG A 173 -3.77 13.56 -6.98
C ARG A 173 -4.36 14.45 -8.08
N LEU A 174 -4.56 13.90 -9.28
CA LEU A 174 -5.19 14.61 -10.38
C LEU A 174 -6.62 15.03 -10.04
N SER A 175 -7.41 14.13 -9.46
CA SER A 175 -8.78 14.43 -9.03
C SER A 175 -8.84 15.55 -7.99
N ARG A 176 -7.92 15.56 -7.02
CA ARG A 176 -7.82 16.65 -6.02
C ARG A 176 -7.37 17.96 -6.66
N GLY A 177 -6.49 17.93 -7.65
CA GLY A 177 -6.05 19.11 -8.41
C GLY A 177 -7.20 19.71 -9.20
N VAL A 178 -8.00 18.90 -9.88
CA VAL A 178 -9.18 19.33 -10.63
C VAL A 178 -10.25 19.91 -9.71
N ALA A 179 -10.53 19.27 -8.57
CA ALA A 179 -11.50 19.77 -7.58
C ALA A 179 -11.08 21.10 -6.92
N ALA A 180 -9.79 21.42 -6.92
CA ALA A 180 -9.26 22.67 -6.38
C ALA A 180 -9.23 23.82 -7.41
N MET A 181 -9.60 23.56 -8.69
CA MET A 181 -9.63 24.60 -9.72
C MET A 181 -10.93 25.43 -9.64
N PRO A 182 -10.87 26.75 -9.76
CA PRO A 182 -12.07 27.57 -9.89
C PRO A 182 -12.91 27.07 -11.08
N GLY A 183 -14.18 26.78 -10.86
CA GLY A 183 -15.09 26.25 -11.90
C GLY A 183 -15.08 24.73 -12.08
N ALA A 184 -14.42 23.97 -11.22
CA ALA A 184 -14.39 22.51 -11.25
C ALA A 184 -15.81 21.88 -11.24
N ASP A 185 -16.76 22.48 -10.51
CA ASP A 185 -18.15 22.03 -10.47
C ASP A 185 -18.86 22.19 -11.82
N ALA A 186 -18.55 23.23 -12.58
CA ALA A 186 -19.11 23.46 -13.92
C ALA A 186 -18.57 22.43 -14.93
N ILE A 187 -17.29 22.06 -14.83
CA ILE A 187 -16.67 21.02 -15.66
C ILE A 187 -17.25 19.65 -15.33
N ALA A 188 -17.39 19.32 -14.06
CA ALA A 188 -17.99 18.08 -13.59
C ALA A 188 -19.48 17.93 -13.97
N ALA A 189 -20.24 19.04 -13.94
CA ALA A 189 -21.62 19.07 -14.40
C ALA A 189 -21.72 18.85 -15.91
N ARG A 190 -20.83 19.43 -16.68
CA ARG A 190 -20.76 19.27 -18.15
C ARG A 190 -20.42 17.83 -18.57
N LEU A 191 -19.47 17.19 -17.87
CA LEU A 191 -19.12 15.80 -18.13
C LEU A 191 -20.28 14.84 -17.81
N ARG A 192 -20.99 15.04 -16.71
CA ARG A 192 -22.22 14.28 -16.39
C ARG A 192 -23.36 14.51 -17.40
N GLY A 193 -23.47 15.70 -17.98
CA GLY A 193 -24.44 16.03 -19.02
C GLY A 193 -24.18 15.32 -20.35
N ILE A 194 -22.94 15.03 -20.68
CA ILE A 194 -22.56 14.30 -21.92
C ILE A 194 -22.94 12.80 -21.80
N GLU A 195 -22.79 12.20 -20.62
CA GLU A 195 -23.19 10.81 -20.40
C GLU A 195 -24.72 10.59 -20.47
N SER A 196 -25.52 11.60 -20.14
CA SER A 196 -26.98 11.53 -20.16
C SER A 196 -27.59 11.79 -21.54
N THR A 197 -26.85 12.33 -22.50
CA THR A 197 -27.35 12.64 -23.85
C THR A 197 -26.97 11.59 -24.92
N GLY A 198 -26.28 10.54 -24.54
CA GLY A 198 -25.66 9.57 -25.45
C GLY A 198 -26.42 8.29 -25.76
N LEU A 199 -27.73 8.16 -25.45
CA LEU A 199 -28.50 6.96 -25.86
C LEU A 199 -29.97 7.30 -26.11
N SER A 200 -30.22 7.94 -27.23
CA SER A 200 -31.52 7.84 -27.91
C SER A 200 -31.24 7.75 -29.40
N MET A 201 -31.16 6.56 -29.92
CA MET A 201 -31.23 6.26 -31.34
C MET A 201 -32.62 5.73 -31.65
N PRO A 202 -33.25 6.17 -32.76
CA PRO A 202 -34.55 5.71 -33.22
C PRO A 202 -34.52 4.26 -33.75
#